data_b522039a9e3ba71ee3cfc6a105acd9a6
#
_entry.id   b522039a9e3ba71ee3cfc6a105acd9a6
#
_cell.length_a   1.000
_cell.length_b   1.000
_cell.length_c   1.000
_cell.angle_alpha   90.00
_cell.angle_beta   90.00
_cell.angle_gamma   90.00
#
_symmetry.space_group_name_H-M   'P 1'
#
loop_
_entity.id
_entity.type
_entity.pdbx_description
1 polymer ?
#
loop_
_entity_poly.entity_id
_entity_poly.type
_entity_poly.pdbx_seq_one_letter_code
_entity_poly.pdbx_strand_id
1 'polypeptide(L)'
;SFVDRKRFDIYGKTGLEVDRFCKFVQKLPTGRVVAIAITDTAVAAKRPPSDKLYDALRLLGAPQHMEKIGYRFPFAFLGCKGGAGHVLMDKTKFLLRIDAALAAGGAIADVTTEKTDVTAKVILAAAKK
;
A
#
# COMPACT_ATOMS: atom_id res chain seq x y z
N SER A 1 12.12 6.42 -11.69
CA SER A 1 11.42 5.78 -12.80
C SER A 1 10.68 4.54 -12.32
N PHE A 2 9.64 4.18 -13.03
CA PHE A 2 8.84 2.99 -12.76
C PHE A 2 9.59 1.74 -13.22
N VAL A 3 9.72 0.73 -12.35
CA VAL A 3 10.46 -0.49 -12.65
C VAL A 3 9.53 -1.66 -13.00
N ASP A 4 8.48 -1.88 -12.20
CA ASP A 4 7.61 -3.05 -12.39
C ASP A 4 6.25 -2.82 -11.73
N ARG A 5 5.27 -3.57 -12.20
CA ARG A 5 3.92 -3.58 -11.64
C ARG A 5 3.45 -5.02 -11.46
N LYS A 6 2.87 -5.30 -10.29
CA LYS A 6 2.30 -6.61 -9.97
C LYS A 6 0.90 -6.45 -9.42
N ARG A 7 0.06 -7.45 -9.65
CA ARG A 7 -1.28 -7.54 -9.07
C ARG A 7 -1.41 -8.84 -8.29
N PHE A 8 -2.14 -8.77 -7.18
CA PHE A 8 -2.39 -9.92 -6.32
C PHE A 8 -3.87 -9.94 -5.94
N ASP A 9 -4.55 -11.05 -6.20
CA ASP A 9 -5.97 -11.23 -5.89
C ASP A 9 -6.12 -11.76 -4.46
N ILE A 10 -5.86 -10.90 -3.49
CA ILE A 10 -5.90 -11.26 -2.07
C ILE A 10 -7.33 -11.63 -1.63
N TYR A 11 -8.34 -10.96 -2.19
CA TYR A 11 -9.74 -11.22 -1.84
C TYR A 11 -10.20 -12.60 -2.30
N GLY A 12 -9.96 -12.94 -3.56
CA GLY A 12 -10.52 -14.16 -4.15
C GLY A 12 -9.72 -15.41 -3.83
N LYS A 13 -8.40 -15.29 -3.65
CA LYS A 13 -7.50 -16.45 -3.46
C LYS A 13 -6.54 -16.18 -2.31
N THR A 14 -7.09 -15.91 -1.15
CA THR A 14 -6.34 -15.36 -0.02
C THR A 14 -5.07 -16.12 0.35
N GLY A 15 -5.13 -17.45 0.42
CA GLY A 15 -3.97 -18.24 0.83
C GLY A 15 -2.82 -18.15 -0.15
N LEU A 16 -3.09 -18.50 -1.41
CA LEU A 16 -2.05 -18.54 -2.46
C LEU A 16 -1.53 -17.15 -2.81
N GLU A 17 -2.42 -16.17 -2.92
CA GLU A 17 -2.03 -14.83 -3.35
C GLU A 17 -1.32 -14.04 -2.26
N VAL A 18 -1.65 -14.26 -1.00
CA VAL A 18 -0.87 -13.70 0.10
C VAL A 18 0.54 -14.28 0.09
N ASP A 19 0.68 -15.58 -0.13
CA ASP A 19 1.99 -16.22 -0.22
C ASP A 19 2.80 -15.67 -1.40
N ARG A 20 2.17 -15.46 -2.55
CA ARG A 20 2.82 -14.83 -3.71
C ARG A 20 3.29 -13.41 -3.39
N PHE A 21 2.45 -12.64 -2.72
CA PHE A 21 2.80 -11.29 -2.31
C PHE A 21 3.99 -11.30 -1.34
N CYS A 22 3.97 -12.18 -0.36
CA CYS A 22 5.07 -12.32 0.60
C CYS A 22 6.38 -12.67 -0.10
N LYS A 23 6.34 -13.61 -1.03
CA LYS A 23 7.53 -14.00 -1.80
C LYS A 23 8.05 -12.83 -2.65
N PHE A 24 7.14 -12.10 -3.27
CA PHE A 24 7.51 -10.92 -4.04
C PHE A 24 8.24 -9.90 -3.17
N VAL A 25 7.71 -9.59 -2.00
CA VAL A 25 8.34 -8.65 -1.06
C VAL A 25 9.70 -9.17 -0.58
N GLN A 26 9.79 -10.44 -0.23
CA GLN A 26 11.04 -11.04 0.23
C GLN A 26 12.16 -10.95 -0.81
N LYS A 27 11.82 -11.06 -2.09
CA LYS A 27 12.79 -10.99 -3.18
C LYS A 27 13.20 -9.58 -3.56
N LEU A 28 12.50 -8.57 -3.10
CA LEU A 28 12.87 -7.19 -3.40
C LEU A 28 14.21 -6.84 -2.76
N PRO A 29 15.06 -6.13 -3.48
CA PRO A 29 16.30 -5.66 -2.87
C PRO A 29 16.03 -4.61 -1.81
N THR A 30 16.88 -4.57 -0.79
CA THR A 30 16.82 -3.52 0.24
C THR A 30 16.97 -2.15 -0.43
N GLY A 31 16.16 -1.19 0.00
CA GLY A 31 16.12 0.14 -0.58
C GLY A 31 15.09 0.32 -1.70
N ARG A 32 14.44 -0.77 -2.16
CA ARG A 32 13.42 -0.66 -3.18
C ARG A 32 12.19 0.02 -2.61
N VAL A 33 11.74 1.07 -3.29
CA VAL A 33 10.50 1.80 -2.94
C VAL A 33 9.31 1.11 -3.61
N VAL A 34 8.24 0.91 -2.86
CA VAL A 34 7.04 0.21 -3.31
C VAL A 34 5.81 1.06 -2.99
N ALA A 35 4.94 1.23 -3.96
CA ALA A 35 3.64 1.84 -3.78
C ALA A 35 2.56 0.76 -3.92
N ILE A 36 1.65 0.69 -2.97
CA ILE A 36 0.59 -0.31 -2.95
C ILE A 36 -0.75 0.41 -2.84
N ALA A 37 -1.71 -0.05 -3.63
CA ALA A 37 -3.09 0.39 -3.52
C ALA A 37 -4.00 -0.84 -3.56
N ILE A 38 -5.12 -0.76 -2.87
CA ILE A 38 -6.15 -1.78 -2.93
C ILE A 38 -7.25 -1.29 -3.87
N THR A 39 -7.54 -2.10 -4.88
CA THR A 39 -8.68 -1.89 -5.77
C THR A 39 -9.85 -2.65 -5.17
N ASP A 40 -10.92 -1.98 -4.81
CA ASP A 40 -12.11 -2.52 -4.15
C ASP A 40 -11.79 -3.01 -2.73
N THR A 41 -11.40 -4.27 -2.53
CA THR A 41 -11.12 -4.77 -1.19
C THR A 41 -10.08 -5.91 -1.21
N ALA A 42 -9.25 -5.95 -0.17
CA ALA A 42 -8.36 -7.07 0.11
C ALA A 42 -8.96 -8.01 1.17
N VAL A 43 -10.11 -7.68 1.73
CA VAL A 43 -10.71 -8.36 2.88
C VAL A 43 -12.14 -8.74 2.55
N ALA A 44 -12.49 -10.02 2.72
CA ALA A 44 -13.88 -10.43 2.73
C ALA A 44 -14.52 -10.04 4.07
N ALA A 45 -15.83 -9.77 4.08
CA ALA A 45 -16.52 -9.29 5.28
C ALA A 45 -16.33 -10.21 6.49
N LYS A 46 -16.23 -11.51 6.26
CA LYS A 46 -16.08 -12.52 7.33
C LYS A 46 -14.74 -13.26 7.30
N ARG A 47 -13.77 -12.73 6.55
CA ARG A 47 -12.49 -13.42 6.35
C ARG A 47 -11.36 -12.38 6.25
N PRO A 48 -10.81 -11.97 7.40
CA PRO A 48 -9.69 -11.03 7.39
C PRO A 48 -8.46 -11.61 6.72
N PRO A 49 -7.56 -10.78 6.18
CA PRO A 49 -6.30 -11.27 5.64
C PRO A 49 -5.44 -11.88 6.73
N SER A 50 -4.56 -12.80 6.34
CA SER A 50 -3.68 -13.46 7.29
C SER A 50 -2.62 -12.49 7.83
N ASP A 51 -2.04 -12.85 8.98
CA ASP A 51 -0.95 -12.07 9.57
C ASP A 51 0.27 -11.97 8.65
N LYS A 52 0.45 -12.92 7.74
CA LYS A 52 1.54 -12.90 6.77
C LYS A 52 1.50 -11.65 5.88
N LEU A 53 0.31 -11.16 5.54
CA LEU A 53 0.16 -9.93 4.75
C LEU A 53 0.77 -8.75 5.51
N TYR A 54 0.44 -8.62 6.79
CA TYR A 54 0.96 -7.53 7.61
C TYR A 54 2.45 -7.66 7.85
N ASP A 55 2.96 -8.87 8.01
CA ASP A 55 4.40 -9.11 8.14
C ASP A 55 5.14 -8.65 6.88
N ALA A 56 4.59 -8.92 5.71
CA ALA A 56 5.18 -8.45 4.45
C ALA A 56 5.17 -6.92 4.36
N LEU A 57 4.08 -6.28 4.76
CA LEU A 57 4.00 -4.82 4.78
C LEU A 57 5.03 -4.23 5.75
N ARG A 58 5.29 -4.88 6.88
CA ARG A 58 6.31 -4.43 7.83
C ARG A 58 7.72 -4.53 7.26
N LEU A 59 7.99 -5.52 6.42
CA LEU A 59 9.27 -5.59 5.69
C LEU A 59 9.48 -4.37 4.80
N LEU A 60 8.38 -3.74 4.37
CA LEU A 60 8.40 -2.52 3.57
C LEU A 60 8.28 -1.25 4.44
N GLY A 61 8.38 -1.41 5.75
CA GLY A 61 8.40 -0.28 6.67
C GLY A 61 7.07 0.08 7.31
N ALA A 62 6.03 -0.74 7.17
CA ALA A 62 4.76 -0.47 7.84
C ALA A 62 4.95 -0.45 9.36
N PRO A 63 4.17 0.39 10.08
CA PRO A 63 4.25 0.44 11.54
C PRO A 63 3.98 -0.93 12.17
N GLN A 64 4.66 -1.21 13.29
CA GLN A 64 4.51 -2.47 14.00
C GLN A 64 3.05 -2.73 14.42
N HIS A 65 2.36 -1.69 14.83
CA HIS A 65 0.97 -1.75 15.29
C HIS A 65 0.02 -1.03 14.35
N MET A 66 0.17 -1.25 13.04
CA MET A 66 -0.74 -0.64 12.08
C MET A 66 -2.17 -1.16 12.28
N GLU A 67 -3.15 -0.31 11.98
CA GLU A 67 -4.55 -0.69 12.00
C GLU A 67 -4.81 -1.78 10.95
N LYS A 68 -5.65 -2.76 11.30
CA LYS A 68 -6.00 -3.84 10.37
C LYS A 68 -6.83 -3.29 9.21
N ILE A 69 -6.55 -3.80 8.02
CA ILE A 69 -7.29 -3.45 6.81
C ILE A 69 -8.68 -4.05 6.93
N GLY A 70 -9.70 -3.20 6.81
CA GLY A 70 -11.08 -3.62 6.88
C GLY A 70 -11.69 -3.89 5.51
N TYR A 71 -12.91 -4.42 5.52
CA TYR A 71 -13.66 -4.71 4.31
C TYR A 71 -13.96 -3.41 3.57
N ARG A 72 -13.53 -3.34 2.30
CA ARG A 72 -13.67 -2.17 1.41
C ARG A 72 -13.07 -0.88 1.95
N PHE A 73 -12.11 -0.98 2.85
CA PHE A 73 -11.38 0.22 3.28
C PHE A 73 -10.48 0.70 2.14
N PRO A 74 -10.59 1.96 1.72
CA PRO A 74 -9.56 2.57 0.88
C PRO A 74 -8.21 2.47 1.57
N PHE A 75 -7.19 2.13 0.81
CA PHE A 75 -5.86 1.87 1.34
C PHE A 75 -4.80 2.31 0.34
N ALA A 76 -3.85 3.08 0.83
CA ALA A 76 -2.67 3.44 0.07
C ALA A 76 -1.44 3.26 0.98
N PHE A 77 -0.35 2.78 0.40
CA PHE A 77 0.87 2.53 1.12
C PHE A 77 2.06 2.92 0.26
N LEU A 78 3.00 3.61 0.86
CA LEU A 78 4.28 3.91 0.24
C LEU A 78 5.36 3.44 1.20
N GLY A 79 6.16 2.47 0.78
CA GLY A 79 7.15 1.85 1.62
C GLY A 79 8.50 1.70 0.96
N CYS A 80 9.47 1.29 1.76
CA CYS A 80 10.82 1.03 1.30
C CYS A 80 11.33 -0.21 2.02
N LYS A 81 11.79 -1.19 1.28
CA LYS A 81 12.31 -2.42 1.90
C LYS A 81 13.52 -2.11 2.75
N GLY A 82 13.41 -2.42 4.05
CA GLY A 82 14.44 -2.11 5.03
C GLY A 82 14.41 -0.67 5.54
N GLY A 83 13.47 0.14 5.08
CA GLY A 83 13.32 1.53 5.50
C GLY A 83 11.96 1.80 6.12
N ALA A 84 11.54 3.06 6.13
CA ALA A 84 10.25 3.48 6.66
C ALA A 84 9.16 3.36 5.62
N GLY A 85 7.93 3.12 6.07
CA GLY A 85 6.75 3.07 5.24
C GLY A 85 5.64 3.95 5.80
N HIS A 86 4.71 4.33 4.94
CA HIS A 86 3.61 5.23 5.26
C HIS A 86 2.30 4.60 4.81
N VAL A 87 1.42 4.35 5.76
CA VAL A 87 0.09 3.76 5.53
C VAL A 87 -0.94 4.88 5.60
N LEU A 88 -1.82 4.90 4.62
CA LEU A 88 -2.99 5.77 4.63
C LEU A 88 -4.22 4.91 4.40
N MET A 89 -5.15 4.94 5.33
CA MET A 89 -6.35 4.12 5.29
C MET A 89 -7.52 4.89 5.89
N ASP A 90 -8.72 4.62 5.38
CA ASP A 90 -9.93 5.25 5.91
C ASP A 90 -11.11 4.27 5.74
N LYS A 91 -12.15 4.45 6.53
CA LYS A 91 -13.34 3.61 6.45
C LYS A 91 -14.33 4.09 5.40
N THR A 92 -14.30 5.37 5.07
CA THR A 92 -15.36 6.02 4.28
C THR A 92 -14.87 6.84 3.10
N LYS A 93 -13.63 7.28 3.08
CA LYS A 93 -13.13 8.15 2.01
C LYS A 93 -12.84 7.34 0.75
N PHE A 94 -13.25 7.84 -0.40
CA PHE A 94 -13.08 7.15 -1.67
C PHE A 94 -11.66 7.22 -2.19
N LEU A 95 -10.98 8.32 -1.95
CA LEU A 95 -9.65 8.54 -2.50
C LEU A 95 -8.66 8.91 -1.42
N LEU A 96 -7.51 8.25 -1.49
CA LEU A 96 -6.38 8.49 -0.62
C LEU A 96 -5.19 8.86 -1.50
N ARG A 97 -4.40 9.81 -1.05
CA ARG A 97 -3.20 10.23 -1.77
C ARG A 97 -2.02 10.37 -0.82
N ILE A 98 -0.90 9.80 -1.24
CA ILE A 98 0.38 9.96 -0.57
C ILE A 98 1.35 10.58 -1.58
N ASP A 99 1.90 11.73 -1.25
CA ASP A 99 2.97 12.36 -2.03
C ASP A 99 4.25 12.33 -1.22
N ALA A 100 5.35 12.05 -1.88
CA ALA A 100 6.65 12.02 -1.23
C ALA A 100 7.75 12.34 -2.24
N ALA A 101 8.89 12.75 -1.73
CA ALA A 101 10.11 12.86 -2.49
C ALA A 101 11.00 11.66 -2.21
N LEU A 102 11.77 11.22 -3.21
CA LEU A 102 12.74 10.17 -3.06
C LEU A 102 14.12 10.80 -2.92
N ALA A 103 14.74 10.61 -1.77
CA ALA A 103 16.10 11.05 -1.53
C ALA A 103 17.11 10.02 -2.06
N ALA A 104 18.39 10.39 -2.04
CA ALA A 104 19.47 9.49 -2.42
C ALA A 104 19.42 8.22 -1.58
N GLY A 105 19.66 7.06 -2.21
CA GLY A 105 19.60 5.76 -1.54
C GLY A 105 18.19 5.21 -1.36
N GLY A 106 17.16 5.82 -1.97
CA GLY A 106 15.80 5.34 -1.91
C GLY A 106 15.01 5.79 -0.67
N ALA A 107 15.56 6.69 0.14
CA ALA A 107 14.84 7.19 1.32
C ALA A 107 13.60 7.99 0.88
N ILE A 108 12.51 7.78 1.60
CA ILE A 108 11.27 8.50 1.39
C ILE A 108 11.27 9.75 2.28
N ALA A 109 11.03 10.91 1.69
CA ALA A 109 11.07 12.18 2.40
C ALA A 109 9.87 13.05 2.01
N ASP A 110 9.61 14.08 2.81
CA ASP A 110 8.59 15.10 2.53
C ASP A 110 7.21 14.48 2.25
N VAL A 111 6.81 13.53 3.09
CA VAL A 111 5.56 12.81 2.91
C VAL A 111 4.37 13.70 3.27
N THR A 112 3.43 13.82 2.33
CA THR A 112 2.15 14.46 2.56
C THR A 112 1.03 13.48 2.20
N THR A 113 -0.07 13.56 2.94
CA THR A 113 -1.22 12.68 2.72
C THR A 113 -2.50 13.48 2.56
N GLU A 114 -3.42 12.94 1.78
CA GLU A 114 -4.72 13.55 1.56
C GLU A 114 -5.79 12.47 1.52
N LYS A 115 -6.93 12.75 2.16
CA LYS A 115 -8.13 11.91 2.10
C LYS A 115 -9.27 12.76 1.58
N THR A 116 -10.02 12.27 0.58
CA THR A 116 -11.11 13.04 -0.01
C THR A 116 -12.23 12.15 -0.50
N ASP A 117 -13.45 12.70 -0.47
CA ASP A 117 -14.63 12.08 -1.08
C ASP A 117 -14.83 12.58 -2.51
N VAL A 118 -14.09 13.58 -2.96
CA VAL A 118 -14.34 14.27 -4.23
C VAL A 118 -13.47 13.66 -5.33
N THR A 119 -14.00 12.66 -6.02
CA THR A 119 -13.29 11.92 -7.06
C THR A 119 -12.79 12.78 -8.19
N ALA A 120 -13.65 13.66 -8.72
CA ALA A 120 -13.29 14.52 -9.87
C ALA A 120 -12.11 15.44 -9.54
N LYS A 121 -12.10 16.01 -8.34
CA LYS A 121 -11.03 16.91 -7.91
C LYS A 121 -9.67 16.19 -7.86
N VAL A 122 -9.66 14.96 -7.38
CA VAL A 122 -8.43 14.19 -7.28
C VAL A 122 -7.93 13.76 -8.66
N ILE A 123 -8.83 13.39 -9.57
CA ILE A 123 -8.47 13.04 -10.95
C ILE A 123 -7.77 14.21 -11.62
N LEU A 124 -8.29 15.43 -11.47
CA LEU A 124 -7.65 16.62 -12.04
C LEU A 124 -6.27 16.87 -11.45
N ALA A 125 -6.11 16.71 -10.15
CA ALA A 125 -4.82 16.87 -9.50
C ALA A 125 -3.80 15.83 -9.97
N ALA A 126 -4.21 14.59 -10.18
CA ALA A 126 -3.34 13.54 -10.71
C ALA A 126 -2.93 13.83 -12.17
N ALA A 127 -3.83 14.35 -12.98
CA ALA A 127 -3.55 14.66 -14.39
C ALA A 127 -2.49 15.75 -14.58
N LYS A 128 -2.30 16.61 -13.58
CA LYS A 128 -1.29 17.68 -13.64
C LYS A 128 0.13 17.20 -13.35
N LYS A 129 0.27 15.97 -12.95
CA LYS A 129 1.57 15.38 -12.69
C LYS A 129 2.02 14.54 -13.88
#